data_ef41cffa3eac5de58961f2cdcac906b9
#
_entry.id   ef41cffa3eac5de58961f2cdcac906b9
#
_cell.length_a   1.000
_cell.length_b   1.000
_cell.length_c   1.000
_cell.angle_alpha   90.00
_cell.angle_beta   90.00
_cell.angle_gamma   90.00
#
_symmetry.space_group_name_H-M   'P 1'
#
loop_
_entity.id
_entity.type
_entity.pdbx_description
1 polymer ?
#
loop_
_entity_poly.entity_id
_entity_poly.type
_entity_poly.pdbx_seq_one_letter_code
_entity_poly.pdbx_strand_id
1 'polypeptide(L)'
;MTREPRDQAQFYMTSPSPCAYLEGREERKVFTHLVGRRAPDLNDTLTLAGFRRSQTIAYRPACEGCSACISIRIPVDDFKPSRSMRRVMAANRDLVGQVLPNRATSEYYALFRDYLRTRHPEGGMADMSVMDFTLM
;
A
#
# COMPACT_ATOMS: atom_id res chain seq x y z
N MET A 1 18.10 25.63 26.71
CA MET A 1 17.01 24.73 26.30
C MET A 1 17.10 24.54 24.79
N THR A 2 17.82 23.52 24.36
CA THR A 2 18.00 23.17 22.94
C THR A 2 16.69 22.54 22.46
N ARG A 3 15.96 23.23 21.59
CA ARG A 3 14.79 22.69 20.92
C ARG A 3 15.30 21.56 20.01
N GLU A 4 14.96 20.31 20.29
CA GLU A 4 15.17 19.21 19.35
C GLU A 4 14.60 19.64 17.99
N PRO A 5 15.32 19.42 16.89
CA PRO A 5 14.76 19.69 15.57
C PRO A 5 13.48 18.84 15.46
N ARG A 6 12.34 19.49 15.23
CA ARG A 6 11.09 18.79 14.93
C ARG A 6 11.39 17.89 13.75
N ASP A 7 11.26 16.61 13.97
CA ASP A 7 11.41 15.56 12.96
C ASP A 7 10.27 15.77 11.93
N GLN A 8 10.50 16.72 11.01
CA GLN A 8 9.52 17.08 9.99
C GLN A 8 9.64 16.04 8.88
N ALA A 9 8.51 15.43 8.52
CA ALA A 9 8.45 14.53 7.38
C ALA A 9 8.93 15.27 6.11
N GLN A 10 9.93 14.72 5.45
CA GLN A 10 10.42 15.25 4.17
C GLN A 10 9.62 14.61 3.04
N PHE A 11 9.15 15.43 2.12
CA PHE A 11 8.41 14.98 0.95
C PHE A 11 9.27 15.12 -0.30
N TYR A 12 9.15 14.13 -1.16
CA TYR A 12 9.88 14.01 -2.41
C TYR A 12 8.91 13.85 -3.57
N MET A 13 9.35 14.20 -4.75
CA MET A 13 8.59 14.04 -5.99
C MET A 13 9.31 13.04 -6.89
N THR A 14 8.57 12.09 -7.48
CA THR A 14 9.14 11.20 -8.48
C THR A 14 9.43 11.95 -9.80
N SER A 15 10.32 11.41 -10.60
CA SER A 15 10.41 11.79 -12.00
C SER A 15 9.11 11.42 -12.74
N PRO A 16 8.75 12.12 -13.82
CA PRO A 16 7.64 11.69 -14.68
C PRO A 16 7.85 10.27 -15.21
N SER A 17 6.78 9.50 -15.28
CA SER A 17 6.76 8.17 -15.88
C SER A 17 5.41 7.92 -16.56
N PRO A 18 5.30 6.97 -17.49
CA PRO A 18 4.02 6.66 -18.13
C PRO A 18 2.93 6.34 -17.10
N CYS A 19 1.75 6.91 -17.29
CA CYS A 19 0.61 6.66 -16.41
C CYS A 19 0.07 5.25 -16.61
N ALA A 20 -0.11 4.49 -15.53
CA ALA A 20 -0.64 3.14 -15.59
C ALA A 20 -2.15 3.06 -15.90
N TYR A 21 -2.87 4.18 -15.85
CA TYR A 21 -4.33 4.22 -16.00
C TYR A 21 -4.82 4.97 -17.23
N LEU A 22 -4.09 5.97 -17.67
CA LEU A 22 -4.47 6.84 -18.78
C LEU A 22 -3.38 6.81 -19.84
N GLU A 23 -3.70 6.23 -20.99
CA GLU A 23 -2.79 6.12 -22.12
C GLU A 23 -2.32 7.51 -22.60
N GLY A 24 -1.05 7.62 -22.97
CA GLY A 24 -0.45 8.86 -23.46
C GLY A 24 -0.26 9.96 -22.42
N ARG A 25 -0.49 9.66 -21.11
CA ARG A 25 -0.24 10.60 -20.02
C ARG A 25 0.94 10.17 -19.17
N GLU A 26 1.52 11.14 -18.48
CA GLU A 26 2.57 10.92 -17.50
C GLU A 26 2.00 11.01 -16.08
N GLU A 27 2.54 10.16 -15.19
CA GLU A 27 2.27 10.23 -13.76
C GLU A 27 3.47 10.78 -12.98
N ARG A 28 3.17 11.49 -11.91
CA ARG A 28 4.12 11.85 -10.85
C ARG A 28 3.49 11.55 -9.50
N LYS A 29 4.34 11.23 -8.54
CA LYS A 29 3.90 10.95 -7.16
C LYS A 29 4.68 11.81 -6.19
N VAL A 30 4.00 12.40 -5.22
CA VAL A 30 4.63 12.91 -4.01
C VAL A 30 4.68 11.78 -3.00
N PHE A 31 5.82 11.61 -2.33
CA PHE A 31 6.00 10.56 -1.34
C PHE A 31 6.87 11.01 -0.17
N THR A 32 6.76 10.28 0.94
CA THR A 32 7.62 10.42 2.12
C THR A 32 7.95 9.06 2.69
N HIS A 33 9.06 8.96 3.42
CA HIS A 33 9.46 7.74 4.10
C HIS A 33 8.77 7.61 5.46
N LEU A 34 8.25 6.42 5.74
CA LEU A 34 7.67 6.05 7.03
C LEU A 34 8.73 5.36 7.87
N VAL A 35 9.59 6.15 8.51
CA VAL A 35 10.72 5.67 9.32
C VAL A 35 10.68 6.25 10.72
N GLY A 36 11.29 5.54 11.66
CA GLY A 36 11.41 5.97 13.06
C GLY A 36 10.13 5.78 13.88
N ARG A 37 10.16 6.24 15.14
CA ARG A 37 9.08 6.00 16.11
C ARG A 37 7.75 6.65 15.75
N ARG A 38 7.77 7.72 14.96
CA ARG A 38 6.56 8.48 14.56
C ARG A 38 5.95 7.97 13.25
N ALA A 39 6.53 6.95 12.63
CA ALA A 39 6.02 6.41 11.37
C ALA A 39 4.54 5.97 11.43
N PRO A 40 4.04 5.31 12.50
CA PRO A 40 2.61 4.99 12.61
C PRO A 40 1.72 6.24 12.61
N ASP A 41 1.99 7.22 13.48
CA ASP A 41 1.19 8.44 13.58
C ASP A 41 1.22 9.26 12.28
N LEU A 42 2.39 9.31 11.63
CA LEU A 42 2.54 9.95 10.33
C LEU A 42 1.72 9.23 9.27
N ASN A 43 1.77 7.90 9.23
CA ASN A 43 0.98 7.10 8.29
C ASN A 43 -0.53 7.34 8.47
N ASP A 44 -1.02 7.38 9.70
CA ASP A 44 -2.44 7.63 9.99
C ASP A 44 -2.86 9.03 9.51
N THR A 45 -2.05 10.04 9.82
CA THR A 45 -2.29 11.41 9.36
C THR A 45 -2.33 11.49 7.83
N LEU A 46 -1.36 10.87 7.15
CA LEU A 46 -1.26 10.89 5.69
C LEU A 46 -2.38 10.07 5.03
N THR A 47 -2.80 8.97 5.65
CA THR A 47 -3.95 8.19 5.17
C THR A 47 -5.23 9.03 5.15
N LEU A 48 -5.47 9.85 6.19
CA LEU A 48 -6.57 10.80 6.21
C LEU A 48 -6.46 11.88 5.13
N ALA A 49 -5.25 12.24 4.73
CA ALA A 49 -4.97 13.18 3.65
C ALA A 49 -4.95 12.53 2.25
N GLY A 50 -5.39 11.28 2.11
CA GLY A 50 -5.52 10.58 0.83
C GLY A 50 -4.22 9.94 0.32
N PHE A 51 -3.20 9.83 1.17
CA PHE A 51 -2.00 9.06 0.84
C PHE A 51 -2.28 7.55 0.92
N ARG A 52 -1.58 6.80 0.10
CA ARG A 52 -1.54 5.33 0.09
C ARG A 52 -0.20 4.88 0.64
N ARG A 53 -0.16 3.72 1.26
CA ARG A 53 1.09 3.12 1.75
C ARG A 53 1.57 2.03 0.80
N SER A 54 2.88 2.00 0.55
CA SER A 54 3.59 0.88 -0.05
C SER A 54 4.87 0.64 0.73
N GLN A 55 4.95 -0.48 1.44
CA GLN A 55 6.07 -0.84 2.32
C GLN A 55 6.39 0.28 3.32
N THR A 56 7.56 0.91 3.20
CA THR A 56 8.08 1.98 4.06
C THR A 56 7.84 3.39 3.53
N ILE A 57 7.01 3.55 2.50
CA ILE A 57 6.66 4.86 1.94
C ILE A 57 5.16 5.11 1.98
N ALA A 58 4.78 6.38 2.21
CA ALA A 58 3.45 6.87 1.92
C ALA A 58 3.51 7.79 0.71
N TYR A 59 2.58 7.64 -0.23
CA TYR A 59 2.57 8.38 -1.48
C TYR A 59 1.15 8.73 -1.95
N ARG A 60 1.04 9.73 -2.78
CA ARG A 60 -0.17 10.02 -3.55
C ARG A 60 0.18 10.55 -4.93
N PRO A 61 -0.72 10.41 -5.93
CA PRO A 61 -0.55 11.06 -7.22
C PRO A 61 -0.45 12.58 -7.08
N ALA A 62 0.45 13.18 -7.87
CA ALA A 62 0.69 14.62 -7.94
C ALA A 62 0.99 15.00 -9.40
N CYS A 63 0.16 14.50 -10.32
CA CYS A 63 0.30 14.70 -11.76
C CYS A 63 -0.08 16.13 -12.13
N GLU A 64 0.71 16.76 -12.97
CA GLU A 64 0.42 18.09 -13.48
C GLU A 64 -0.81 18.07 -14.40
N GLY A 65 -1.77 18.94 -14.13
CA GLY A 65 -3.01 19.03 -14.92
C GLY A 65 -3.93 17.81 -14.88
N CYS A 66 -3.78 16.92 -13.89
CA CYS A 66 -4.62 15.71 -13.77
C CYS A 66 -5.07 15.44 -12.33
N SER A 67 -6.36 15.25 -12.11
CA SER A 67 -6.98 14.90 -10.83
C SER A 67 -7.83 13.62 -10.90
N ALA A 68 -7.59 12.74 -11.87
CA ALA A 68 -8.40 11.54 -12.09
C ALA A 68 -8.26 10.46 -10.99
N CYS A 69 -7.13 10.44 -10.26
CA CYS A 69 -6.90 9.48 -9.19
C CYS A 69 -7.50 9.96 -7.87
N ILE A 70 -8.69 9.46 -7.54
CA ILE A 70 -9.39 9.79 -6.29
C ILE A 70 -9.23 8.62 -5.31
N SER A 71 -8.65 8.90 -4.13
CA SER A 71 -8.61 7.92 -3.04
C SER A 71 -9.98 7.82 -2.37
N ILE A 72 -10.49 6.60 -2.26
CA ILE A 72 -11.77 6.32 -1.59
C ILE A 72 -11.53 5.37 -0.41
N ARG A 73 -12.42 5.42 0.56
CA ARG A 73 -12.46 4.47 1.69
C ARG A 73 -13.91 4.14 2.05
N ILE A 74 -14.10 2.98 2.63
CA ILE A 74 -15.38 2.52 3.14
C ILE A 74 -15.30 2.56 4.66
N PRO A 75 -16.10 3.40 5.37
CA PRO A 75 -16.20 3.33 6.83
C PRO A 75 -16.75 1.96 7.23
N VAL A 76 -16.04 1.27 8.12
CA VAL A 76 -16.38 -0.12 8.50
C VAL A 76 -17.75 -0.19 9.18
N ASP A 77 -18.07 0.78 10.02
CA ASP A 77 -19.34 0.83 10.77
C ASP A 77 -20.56 1.02 9.86
N ASP A 78 -20.37 1.65 8.70
CA ASP A 78 -21.43 1.87 7.70
C ASP A 78 -21.50 0.77 6.65
N PHE A 79 -20.53 -0.16 6.65
CA PHE A 79 -20.44 -1.18 5.62
C PHE A 79 -21.56 -2.21 5.71
N LYS A 80 -22.36 -2.32 4.67
CA LYS A 80 -23.40 -3.33 4.52
C LYS A 80 -23.08 -4.25 3.34
N PRO A 81 -22.82 -5.54 3.59
CA PRO A 81 -22.53 -6.49 2.52
C PRO A 81 -23.67 -6.55 1.50
N SER A 82 -23.34 -6.44 0.22
CA SER A 82 -24.29 -6.65 -0.86
C SER A 82 -24.79 -8.09 -0.91
N ARG A 83 -25.82 -8.36 -1.70
CA ARG A 83 -26.34 -9.74 -1.89
C ARG A 83 -25.26 -10.70 -2.43
N SER A 84 -24.41 -10.22 -3.37
CA SER A 84 -23.32 -11.02 -3.92
C SER A 84 -22.24 -11.30 -2.87
N MET A 85 -21.86 -10.29 -2.07
CA MET A 85 -20.89 -10.47 -0.97
C MET A 85 -21.39 -11.50 0.05
N ARG A 86 -22.66 -11.39 0.48
CA ARG A 86 -23.23 -12.38 1.42
C ARG A 86 -23.20 -13.80 0.85
N ARG A 87 -23.45 -13.98 -0.47
CA ARG A 87 -23.36 -15.26 -1.12
C ARG A 87 -21.94 -15.81 -1.13
N VAL A 88 -20.93 -14.97 -1.43
CA VAL A 88 -19.52 -15.36 -1.37
C VAL A 88 -19.10 -15.72 0.05
N MET A 89 -19.49 -14.94 1.06
CA MET A 89 -19.24 -15.25 2.46
C MET A 89 -19.85 -16.59 2.88
N ALA A 90 -21.08 -16.87 2.44
CA ALA A 90 -21.73 -18.13 2.74
C ALA A 90 -21.07 -19.35 2.05
N ALA A 91 -20.55 -19.16 0.85
CA ALA A 91 -19.82 -20.20 0.12
C ALA A 91 -18.44 -20.51 0.73
N ASN A 92 -17.86 -19.59 1.48
CA ASN A 92 -16.53 -19.70 2.10
C ASN A 92 -16.62 -19.74 3.63
N ARG A 93 -17.74 -20.21 4.20
CA ARG A 93 -17.94 -20.27 5.65
C ARG A 93 -17.03 -21.28 6.38
N ASP A 94 -16.40 -22.17 5.64
CA ASP A 94 -15.42 -23.15 6.12
C ASP A 94 -14.01 -22.54 6.31
N LEU A 95 -13.75 -21.35 5.77
CA LEU A 95 -12.48 -20.66 5.92
C LEU A 95 -12.41 -19.95 7.29
N VAL A 96 -11.28 -20.12 7.94
CA VAL A 96 -10.99 -19.49 9.24
C VAL A 96 -9.86 -18.48 9.07
N GLY A 97 -10.10 -17.21 9.47
CA GLY A 97 -9.08 -16.17 9.53
C GLY A 97 -8.33 -16.22 10.85
N GLN A 98 -7.00 -16.16 10.81
CA GLN A 98 -6.14 -16.05 11.99
C GLN A 98 -5.25 -14.85 11.91
N VAL A 99 -5.11 -14.11 13.02
CA VAL A 99 -4.13 -13.03 13.16
C VAL A 99 -2.82 -13.63 13.67
N LEU A 100 -1.79 -13.54 12.88
CA LEU A 100 -0.47 -14.07 13.20
C LEU A 100 0.54 -12.94 13.37
N PRO A 101 1.61 -13.15 14.16
CA PRO A 101 2.73 -12.21 14.22
C PRO A 101 3.32 -11.96 12.83
N ASN A 102 3.64 -10.71 12.51
CA ASN A 102 4.29 -10.36 11.24
C ASN A 102 5.74 -10.84 11.24
N ARG A 103 5.97 -12.04 10.73
CA ARG A 103 7.30 -12.66 10.61
C ARG A 103 7.48 -13.22 9.21
N ALA A 104 8.60 -12.89 8.59
CA ALA A 104 8.99 -13.54 7.34
C ALA A 104 9.40 -15.00 7.63
N THR A 105 8.65 -15.96 7.08
CA THR A 105 8.98 -17.38 7.12
C THR A 105 9.19 -17.92 5.71
N SER A 106 9.88 -19.03 5.58
CA SER A 106 10.08 -19.71 4.29
C SER A 106 8.75 -20.12 3.65
N GLU A 107 7.78 -20.53 4.46
CA GLU A 107 6.43 -20.90 4.02
C GLU A 107 5.70 -19.69 3.43
N TYR A 108 5.71 -18.55 4.14
CA TYR A 108 5.07 -17.32 3.64
C TYR A 108 5.75 -16.77 2.40
N TYR A 109 7.07 -16.86 2.32
CA TYR A 109 7.80 -16.47 1.12
C TYR A 109 7.45 -17.37 -0.08
N ALA A 110 7.36 -18.69 0.11
CA ALA A 110 6.98 -19.61 -0.94
C ALA A 110 5.56 -19.31 -1.47
N LEU A 111 4.59 -19.13 -0.57
CA LEU A 111 3.21 -18.77 -0.91
C LEU A 111 3.14 -17.43 -1.66
N PHE A 112 3.85 -16.40 -1.17
CA PHE A 112 3.91 -15.10 -1.79
C PHE A 112 4.51 -15.15 -3.20
N ARG A 113 5.63 -15.84 -3.37
CA ARG A 113 6.28 -16.05 -4.66
C ARG A 113 5.37 -16.78 -5.66
N ASP A 114 4.70 -17.83 -5.24
CA ASP A 114 3.80 -18.60 -6.10
C ASP A 114 2.57 -17.79 -6.51
N TYR A 115 2.06 -16.95 -5.61
CA TYR A 115 1.00 -15.98 -5.92
C TYR A 115 1.45 -14.98 -6.98
N LEU A 116 2.63 -14.37 -6.80
CA LEU A 116 3.16 -13.37 -7.74
C LEU A 116 3.40 -13.98 -9.13
N ARG A 117 4.00 -15.15 -9.20
CA ARG A 117 4.25 -15.86 -10.47
C ARG A 117 2.96 -16.20 -11.22
N THR A 118 1.90 -16.52 -10.48
CA THR A 118 0.61 -16.90 -11.07
C THR A 118 -0.22 -15.68 -11.48
N ARG A 119 -0.21 -14.63 -10.67
CA ARG A 119 -1.14 -13.50 -10.83
C ARG A 119 -0.49 -12.24 -11.38
N HIS A 120 0.80 -12.06 -11.13
CA HIS A 120 1.53 -10.84 -11.46
C HIS A 120 2.94 -11.14 -11.98
N PRO A 121 3.11 -12.01 -13.01
CA PRO A 121 4.42 -12.46 -13.46
C PRO A 121 5.32 -11.31 -13.95
N GLU A 122 4.70 -10.23 -14.44
CA GLU A 122 5.40 -9.02 -14.93
C GLU A 122 5.36 -7.87 -13.93
N GLY A 123 4.89 -8.12 -12.72
CA GLY A 123 4.83 -7.11 -11.66
C GLY A 123 6.21 -6.82 -11.07
N GLY A 124 6.44 -5.58 -10.62
CA GLY A 124 7.71 -5.17 -10.03
C GLY A 124 8.15 -5.91 -8.76
N MET A 125 7.30 -6.80 -8.23
CA MET A 125 7.62 -7.66 -7.08
C MET A 125 7.85 -9.12 -7.47
N ALA A 126 7.72 -9.48 -8.76
CA ALA A 126 7.83 -10.88 -9.23
C ALA A 126 9.21 -11.50 -8.96
N ASP A 127 10.26 -10.66 -8.99
CA ASP A 127 11.64 -11.06 -8.77
C ASP A 127 12.15 -10.76 -7.35
N MET A 128 11.24 -10.51 -6.41
CA MET A 128 11.61 -10.24 -5.02
C MET A 128 12.41 -11.39 -4.41
N SER A 129 13.57 -11.07 -3.85
CA SER A 129 14.39 -12.01 -3.11
C SER A 129 13.81 -12.28 -1.71
N VAL A 130 14.32 -13.32 -1.04
CA VAL A 130 14.01 -13.59 0.38
C VAL A 130 14.36 -12.40 1.26
N MET A 131 15.45 -11.69 0.95
CA MET A 131 15.89 -10.52 1.69
C MET A 131 14.88 -9.38 1.54
N ASP A 132 14.44 -9.09 0.32
CA ASP A 132 13.44 -8.04 0.05
C ASP A 132 12.12 -8.34 0.77
N PHE A 133 11.66 -9.60 0.73
CA PHE A 133 10.47 -10.05 1.45
C PHE A 133 10.62 -9.89 2.97
N THR A 134 11.80 -10.13 3.52
CA THR A 134 12.06 -10.00 4.96
C THR A 134 12.06 -8.53 5.40
N LEU A 135 12.47 -7.62 4.52
CA LEU A 135 12.53 -6.18 4.79
C LEU A 135 11.20 -5.45 4.49
N MET A 136 10.25 -6.09 3.83
CA MET A 136 8.92 -5.54 3.52
C MET A 136 8.02 -5.44 4.75
#